data_ba121eaeeb5ccacc1e6b59ee8a549663
#
_entry.id   ba121eaeeb5ccacc1e6b59ee8a549663
#
_cell.length_a   1.000
_cell.length_b   1.000
_cell.length_c   1.000
_cell.angle_alpha   90.00
_cell.angle_beta   90.00
_cell.angle_gamma   90.00
#
_symmetry.space_group_name_H-M   'P 1'
#
loop_
_entity.id
_entity.type
_entity.pdbx_description
1 polymer ?
#
loop_
_entity_poly.entity_id
_entity_poly.type
_entity_poly.pdbx_seq_one_letter_code
_entity_poly.pdbx_strand_id
1 'polypeptide(L)'
;MICFDKITDIFCIVDEFCEDFEKFSEPFLLGNKPKKKPRMSTSEVITITLLFHLSGFRTFKHFYIYYVQKHMTQDFPQTVSYNRFVELMQSALMPMTLFAKTCCLGTCTGISFVDSTPIRVCKNKRIKRNKVFKDIATTGKSTMGWFHGFKLHIIINDKGELLSFCVTQANVDDREPLKNESFYSLFLGSCSEIKVISAKN
;
A
#
# COMPACT_ATOMS: atom_id res chain seq x y z
N MET A 1 22.05 5.56 -1.63
CA MET A 1 22.35 4.11 -1.44
C MET A 1 21.66 3.67 -0.18
N ILE A 2 20.86 2.62 -0.21
CA ILE A 2 20.18 2.09 1.00
C ILE A 2 21.25 1.37 1.83
N CYS A 3 21.34 1.66 3.14
CA CYS A 3 22.28 1.00 4.03
C CYS A 3 21.86 -0.46 4.25
N PHE A 4 22.84 -1.38 4.33
CA PHE A 4 22.61 -2.80 4.56
C PHE A 4 21.79 -3.05 5.84
N ASP A 5 22.14 -2.39 6.93
CA ASP A 5 21.42 -2.53 8.20
C ASP A 5 19.93 -2.25 8.07
N LYS A 6 19.56 -1.21 7.28
CA LYS A 6 18.16 -0.90 7.02
C LYS A 6 17.41 -1.96 6.20
N ILE A 7 18.10 -2.68 5.31
CA ILE A 7 17.49 -3.76 4.54
C ILE A 7 17.11 -4.90 5.47
N THR A 8 18.05 -5.27 6.33
CA THR A 8 17.85 -6.33 7.34
C THR A 8 16.74 -5.96 8.33
N ASP A 9 16.75 -4.73 8.85
CA ASP A 9 15.72 -4.25 9.78
C ASP A 9 14.33 -4.32 9.14
N ILE A 10 14.17 -3.80 7.91
CA ILE A 10 12.91 -3.85 7.19
C ILE A 10 12.48 -5.30 6.94
N PHE A 11 13.41 -6.16 6.53
CA PHE A 11 13.11 -7.56 6.28
C PHE A 11 12.64 -8.26 7.55
N CYS A 12 13.32 -8.09 8.68
CA CYS A 12 12.92 -8.73 9.94
C CYS A 12 11.51 -8.32 10.38
N ILE A 13 11.19 -7.02 10.32
CA ILE A 13 9.86 -6.53 10.68
C ILE A 13 8.77 -7.10 9.75
N VAL A 14 9.06 -7.15 8.44
CA VAL A 14 8.12 -7.69 7.45
C VAL A 14 7.96 -9.20 7.59
N ASP A 15 9.05 -9.91 7.90
CA ASP A 15 9.05 -11.37 8.02
C ASP A 15 8.27 -11.82 9.26
N GLU A 16 8.49 -11.19 10.41
CA GLU A 16 7.72 -11.42 11.64
C GLU A 16 6.22 -11.20 11.39
N PHE A 17 5.86 -10.08 10.72
CA PHE A 17 4.47 -9.83 10.34
C PHE A 17 3.91 -10.91 9.41
N CYS A 18 4.68 -11.34 8.40
CA CYS A 18 4.23 -12.37 7.46
C CYS A 18 4.01 -13.73 8.13
N GLU A 19 4.88 -14.11 9.07
CA GLU A 19 4.68 -15.33 9.86
C GLU A 19 3.39 -15.30 10.67
N ASP A 20 3.12 -14.17 11.33
CA ASP A 20 1.90 -14.02 12.12
C ASP A 20 0.65 -13.94 11.24
N PHE A 21 0.75 -13.29 10.09
CA PHE A 21 -0.32 -13.26 9.09
C PHE A 21 -0.62 -14.67 8.54
N GLU A 22 0.40 -15.47 8.25
CA GLU A 22 0.22 -16.85 7.79
C GLU A 22 -0.50 -17.71 8.85
N LYS A 23 -0.08 -17.63 10.11
CA LYS A 23 -0.72 -18.33 11.24
C LYS A 23 -2.20 -17.90 11.39
N PHE A 24 -2.46 -16.59 11.31
CA PHE A 24 -3.80 -16.03 11.43
C PHE A 24 -4.70 -16.46 10.26
N SER A 25 -4.20 -16.44 9.03
CA SER A 25 -4.97 -16.70 7.82
C SER A 25 -5.19 -18.20 7.56
N GLU A 26 -4.38 -19.08 8.14
CA GLU A 26 -4.45 -20.52 7.92
C GLU A 26 -5.86 -21.13 8.11
N PRO A 27 -6.64 -20.79 9.16
CA PRO A 27 -7.99 -21.33 9.34
C PRO A 27 -9.01 -20.87 8.30
N PHE A 28 -8.73 -19.74 7.61
CA PHE A 28 -9.62 -19.13 6.62
C PHE A 28 -9.30 -19.54 5.18
N LEU A 29 -8.18 -20.22 4.96
CA LEU A 29 -7.78 -20.69 3.63
C LEU A 29 -8.58 -21.93 3.26
N LEU A 30 -9.65 -21.74 2.51
CA LEU A 30 -10.43 -22.81 1.88
C LEU A 30 -9.64 -23.36 0.69
N GLY A 31 -8.93 -24.46 0.87
CA GLY A 31 -8.26 -25.15 -0.22
C GLY A 31 -6.96 -25.86 0.18
N ASN A 32 -6.44 -26.69 -0.70
CA ASN A 32 -5.16 -27.36 -0.50
C ASN A 32 -4.02 -26.34 -0.58
N LYS A 33 -3.17 -26.28 0.43
CA LYS A 33 -1.92 -25.54 0.39
C LYS A 33 -1.12 -25.96 -0.85
N PRO A 34 -0.49 -25.02 -1.57
CA PRO A 34 0.35 -25.37 -2.70
C PRO A 34 1.45 -26.34 -2.26
N LYS A 35 1.60 -27.46 -2.98
CA LYS A 35 2.56 -28.53 -2.65
C LYS A 35 4.02 -28.07 -2.63
N LYS A 36 4.33 -26.96 -3.26
CA LYS A 36 5.69 -26.38 -3.31
C LYS A 36 5.66 -24.94 -2.80
N LYS A 37 6.56 -24.62 -1.88
CA LYS A 37 6.80 -23.23 -1.47
C LYS A 37 7.26 -22.41 -2.69
N PRO A 38 6.82 -21.16 -2.81
CA PRO A 38 7.35 -20.27 -3.84
C PRO A 38 8.86 -20.09 -3.65
N ARG A 39 9.57 -19.82 -4.72
CA ARG A 39 11.03 -19.59 -4.70
C ARG A 39 11.42 -18.34 -3.91
N MET A 40 10.56 -17.32 -3.93
CA MET A 40 10.66 -16.13 -3.10
C MET A 40 9.53 -16.12 -2.08
N SER A 41 9.83 -15.77 -0.83
CA SER A 41 8.84 -15.62 0.23
C SER A 41 7.99 -14.35 0.03
N THR A 42 6.84 -14.30 0.69
CA THR A 42 6.01 -13.09 0.73
C THR A 42 6.77 -11.93 1.38
N SER A 43 7.56 -12.21 2.41
CA SER A 43 8.42 -11.25 3.11
C SER A 43 9.44 -10.62 2.17
N GLU A 44 10.14 -11.42 1.35
CA GLU A 44 11.10 -10.93 0.35
C GLU A 44 10.41 -10.03 -0.69
N VAL A 45 9.23 -10.42 -1.16
CA VAL A 45 8.46 -9.64 -2.15
C VAL A 45 8.04 -8.29 -1.57
N ILE A 46 7.52 -8.26 -0.35
CA ILE A 46 7.12 -7.02 0.32
C ILE A 46 8.34 -6.14 0.58
N THR A 47 9.41 -6.70 1.11
CA THR A 47 10.66 -5.97 1.40
C THR A 47 11.23 -5.32 0.14
N ILE A 48 11.35 -6.06 -0.96
CA ILE A 48 11.85 -5.49 -2.23
C ILE A 48 10.92 -4.37 -2.73
N THR A 49 9.61 -4.51 -2.55
CA THR A 49 8.64 -3.47 -2.93
C THR A 49 8.84 -2.20 -2.09
N LEU A 50 9.04 -2.32 -0.79
CA LEU A 50 9.33 -1.19 0.10
C LEU A 50 10.67 -0.53 -0.24
N LEU A 51 11.71 -1.33 -0.47
CA LEU A 51 13.03 -0.84 -0.85
C LEU A 51 13.02 -0.05 -2.16
N PHE A 52 12.16 -0.39 -3.11
CA PHE A 52 11.97 0.41 -4.32
C PHE A 52 11.58 1.85 -3.99
N HIS A 53 10.62 2.05 -3.10
CA HIS A 53 10.16 3.39 -2.70
C HIS A 53 11.23 4.17 -1.93
N LEU A 54 12.12 3.49 -1.24
CA LEU A 54 13.26 4.10 -0.52
C LEU A 54 14.48 4.34 -1.42
N SER A 55 14.55 3.69 -2.59
CA SER A 55 15.75 3.67 -3.43
C SER A 55 15.94 4.89 -4.32
N GLY A 56 14.89 5.67 -4.57
CA GLY A 56 14.91 6.77 -5.52
C GLY A 56 14.92 6.36 -7.01
N PHE A 57 14.83 5.08 -7.34
CA PHE A 57 14.70 4.62 -8.71
C PHE A 57 13.37 5.05 -9.32
N ARG A 58 13.38 5.46 -10.57
CA ARG A 58 12.21 6.00 -11.26
C ARG A 58 11.21 4.93 -11.71
N THR A 59 11.68 3.72 -12.00
CA THR A 59 10.82 2.61 -12.45
C THR A 59 11.17 1.33 -11.72
N PHE A 60 10.16 0.59 -11.29
CA PHE A 60 10.32 -0.67 -10.58
C PHE A 60 11.09 -1.71 -11.41
N LYS A 61 10.79 -1.82 -12.72
CA LYS A 61 11.48 -2.77 -13.60
C LYS A 61 13.00 -2.54 -13.62
N HIS A 62 13.42 -1.29 -13.71
CA HIS A 62 14.85 -0.95 -13.72
C HIS A 62 15.50 -1.26 -12.37
N PHE A 63 14.84 -0.88 -11.26
CA PHE A 63 15.28 -1.23 -9.91
C PHE A 63 15.46 -2.74 -9.75
N TYR A 64 14.43 -3.53 -10.10
CA TYR A 64 14.47 -4.98 -9.90
C TYR A 64 15.57 -5.66 -10.74
N ILE A 65 15.63 -5.38 -12.05
CA ILE A 65 16.55 -6.07 -12.97
C ILE A 65 18.00 -5.64 -12.75
N TYR A 66 18.24 -4.34 -12.57
CA TYR A 66 19.61 -3.81 -12.57
C TYR A 66 20.17 -3.58 -11.17
N TYR A 67 19.35 -3.48 -10.15
CA TYR A 67 19.83 -3.31 -8.79
C TYR A 67 19.61 -4.54 -7.93
N VAL A 68 18.36 -5.02 -7.77
CA VAL A 68 18.07 -6.18 -6.93
C VAL A 68 18.80 -7.43 -7.46
N GLN A 69 18.59 -7.81 -8.72
CA GLN A 69 19.15 -9.03 -9.29
C GLN A 69 20.67 -9.01 -9.47
N LYS A 70 21.31 -7.83 -9.50
CA LYS A 70 22.76 -7.73 -9.72
C LYS A 70 23.55 -7.37 -8.48
N HIS A 71 23.00 -6.55 -7.61
CA HIS A 71 23.74 -5.98 -6.48
C HIS A 71 23.24 -6.43 -5.11
N MET A 72 22.03 -7.01 -5.04
CA MET A 72 21.45 -7.51 -3.79
C MET A 72 21.37 -9.04 -3.77
N THR A 73 22.31 -9.73 -4.43
CA THR A 73 22.33 -11.20 -4.52
C THR A 73 22.66 -11.87 -3.20
N GLN A 74 23.30 -11.16 -2.28
CA GLN A 74 23.57 -11.65 -0.92
C GLN A 74 22.32 -11.60 -0.06
N ASP A 75 21.52 -10.54 -0.18
CA ASP A 75 20.28 -10.36 0.56
C ASP A 75 19.14 -11.21 -0.02
N PHE A 76 19.08 -11.29 -1.36
CA PHE A 76 18.03 -12.01 -2.09
C PHE A 76 18.64 -13.01 -3.10
N PRO A 77 19.16 -14.17 -2.61
CA PRO A 77 19.90 -15.10 -3.45
C PRO A 77 19.01 -15.84 -4.47
N GLN A 78 17.72 -15.91 -4.23
CA GLN A 78 16.77 -16.69 -5.05
C GLN A 78 15.78 -15.83 -5.82
N THR A 79 16.26 -14.76 -6.44
CA THR A 79 15.37 -13.89 -7.25
C THR A 79 14.73 -14.65 -8.42
N VAL A 80 13.51 -14.26 -8.78
CA VAL A 80 12.74 -14.78 -9.92
C VAL A 80 12.79 -13.82 -11.10
N SER A 81 12.28 -14.20 -12.29
CA SER A 81 12.15 -13.27 -13.40
C SER A 81 11.22 -12.10 -13.05
N TYR A 82 11.42 -10.95 -13.69
CA TYR A 82 10.60 -9.75 -13.44
C TYR A 82 9.09 -10.01 -13.58
N ASN A 83 8.68 -10.73 -14.63
CA ASN A 83 7.26 -11.05 -14.83
C ASN A 83 6.72 -11.90 -13.67
N ARG A 84 7.47 -12.89 -13.24
CA ARG A 84 7.08 -13.73 -12.09
C ARG A 84 7.04 -12.93 -10.78
N PHE A 85 7.95 -11.97 -10.61
CA PHE A 85 7.92 -11.10 -9.45
C PHE A 85 6.65 -10.24 -9.42
N VAL A 86 6.23 -9.70 -10.57
CA VAL A 86 4.97 -8.92 -10.66
C VAL A 86 3.74 -9.78 -10.30
N GLU A 87 3.72 -11.06 -10.69
CA GLU A 87 2.66 -11.99 -10.26
C GLU A 87 2.68 -12.21 -8.74
N LEU A 88 3.87 -12.37 -8.15
CA LEU A 88 4.01 -12.51 -6.69
C LEU A 88 3.58 -11.24 -5.94
N MET A 89 3.86 -10.05 -6.49
CA MET A 89 3.36 -8.79 -5.92
C MET A 89 1.83 -8.74 -5.83
N GLN A 90 1.13 -9.29 -6.83
CA GLN A 90 -0.33 -9.37 -6.79
C GLN A 90 -0.81 -10.27 -5.64
N SER A 91 -0.14 -11.40 -5.42
CA SER A 91 -0.45 -12.29 -4.29
C SER A 91 -0.12 -11.65 -2.94
N ALA A 92 0.92 -10.83 -2.89
CA ALA A 92 1.37 -10.13 -1.68
C ALA A 92 0.53 -8.87 -1.35
N LEU A 93 -0.41 -8.47 -2.21
CA LEU A 93 -1.17 -7.22 -2.03
C LEU A 93 -1.95 -7.19 -0.71
N MET A 94 -2.62 -8.29 -0.36
CA MET A 94 -3.40 -8.37 0.88
C MET A 94 -2.51 -8.27 2.13
N PRO A 95 -1.48 -9.12 2.32
CA PRO A 95 -0.59 -8.98 3.48
C PRO A 95 0.12 -7.63 3.50
N MET A 96 0.54 -7.08 2.37
CA MET A 96 1.16 -5.76 2.30
C MET A 96 0.21 -4.63 2.74
N THR A 97 -1.07 -4.72 2.37
CA THR A 97 -2.08 -3.74 2.80
C THR A 97 -2.33 -3.82 4.31
N LEU A 98 -2.38 -5.03 4.86
CA LEU A 98 -2.53 -5.22 6.30
C LEU A 98 -1.29 -4.76 7.05
N PHE A 99 -0.10 -5.10 6.57
CA PHE A 99 1.16 -4.59 7.12
C PHE A 99 1.16 -3.06 7.21
N ALA A 100 0.78 -2.38 6.12
CA ALA A 100 0.69 -0.92 6.11
C ALA A 100 -0.31 -0.39 7.14
N LYS A 101 -1.42 -1.11 7.38
CA LYS A 101 -2.47 -0.70 8.33
C LYS A 101 -2.18 -1.05 9.78
N THR A 102 -1.29 -1.98 10.06
CA THR A 102 -1.00 -2.44 11.43
C THR A 102 0.38 -2.00 11.91
N CYS A 103 1.38 -2.04 11.05
CA CYS A 103 2.77 -1.80 11.43
C CYS A 103 3.31 -0.41 11.01
N CYS A 104 2.65 0.25 10.03
CA CYS A 104 3.19 1.49 9.45
C CYS A 104 2.42 2.75 9.85
N LEU A 105 1.47 2.67 10.79
CA LEU A 105 0.71 3.82 11.25
C LEU A 105 1.42 4.53 12.40
N GLY A 106 1.37 5.87 12.37
CA GLY A 106 1.84 6.71 13.45
C GLY A 106 0.85 6.79 14.62
N THR A 107 1.21 7.57 15.62
CA THR A 107 0.39 7.82 16.80
C THR A 107 -0.32 9.18 16.71
N CYS A 108 -1.53 9.26 17.26
CA CYS A 108 -2.27 10.52 17.31
C CYS A 108 -1.60 11.51 18.28
N THR A 109 -1.38 12.75 17.80
CA THR A 109 -0.75 13.84 18.56
C THR A 109 -1.76 14.93 18.97
N GLY A 110 -3.05 14.74 18.66
CA GLY A 110 -4.12 15.71 18.92
C GLY A 110 -4.46 16.61 17.74
N ILE A 111 -3.57 16.76 16.76
CA ILE A 111 -3.82 17.50 15.52
C ILE A 111 -3.68 16.54 14.33
N SER A 112 -4.69 16.53 13.47
CA SER A 112 -4.69 15.65 12.28
C SER A 112 -5.12 16.43 11.05
N PHE A 113 -4.46 16.12 9.93
CA PHE A 113 -4.76 16.68 8.62
C PHE A 113 -5.39 15.59 7.75
N VAL A 114 -6.47 15.94 7.09
CA VAL A 114 -7.19 15.04 6.16
C VAL A 114 -7.10 15.61 4.75
N ASP A 115 -6.70 14.78 3.81
CA ASP A 115 -6.67 15.14 2.39
C ASP A 115 -7.11 13.97 1.51
N SER A 116 -7.56 14.29 0.29
CA SER A 116 -7.93 13.32 -0.72
C SER A 116 -7.21 13.59 -2.03
N THR A 117 -6.58 12.54 -2.58
CA THR A 117 -5.84 12.63 -3.83
C THR A 117 -6.50 11.75 -4.92
N PRO A 118 -6.74 12.28 -6.14
CA PRO A 118 -7.32 11.49 -7.21
C PRO A 118 -6.31 10.51 -7.81
N ILE A 119 -6.66 9.23 -7.83
CA ILE A 119 -5.92 8.18 -8.54
C ILE A 119 -6.57 7.95 -9.89
N ARG A 120 -5.98 8.49 -10.96
CA ARG A 120 -6.47 8.37 -12.32
C ARG A 120 -6.10 7.02 -12.92
N VAL A 121 -7.09 6.22 -13.31
CA VAL A 121 -6.89 4.92 -13.97
C VAL A 121 -6.53 5.09 -15.44
N CYS A 122 -7.16 6.04 -16.12
CA CYS A 122 -6.89 6.34 -17.53
C CYS A 122 -7.27 7.78 -17.89
N LYS A 123 -6.83 8.22 -19.08
CA LYS A 123 -7.33 9.48 -19.66
C LYS A 123 -8.82 9.35 -20.00
N ASN A 124 -9.61 10.41 -19.81
CA ASN A 124 -11.08 10.41 -20.02
C ASN A 124 -11.48 9.87 -21.41
N LYS A 125 -10.69 10.15 -22.45
CA LYS A 125 -10.91 9.62 -23.82
C LYS A 125 -10.80 8.07 -23.91
N ARG A 126 -10.22 7.41 -22.91
CA ARG A 126 -9.99 5.95 -22.90
C ARG A 126 -10.92 5.18 -21.98
N ILE A 127 -11.88 5.84 -21.29
CA ILE A 127 -12.77 5.19 -20.32
C ILE A 127 -13.47 3.97 -20.94
N LYS A 128 -14.07 4.13 -22.12
CA LYS A 128 -14.78 3.04 -22.83
C LYS A 128 -13.88 1.85 -23.24
N ARG A 129 -12.56 2.07 -23.33
CA ARG A 129 -11.56 1.04 -23.69
C ARG A 129 -10.89 0.40 -22.48
N ASN A 130 -11.07 0.95 -21.28
CA ASN A 130 -10.48 0.41 -20.07
C ASN A 130 -11.29 -0.79 -19.61
N LYS A 131 -10.69 -1.98 -19.72
CA LYS A 131 -11.31 -3.25 -19.31
C LYS A 131 -10.89 -3.66 -17.89
N VAL A 132 -9.71 -3.22 -17.42
CA VAL A 132 -9.12 -3.68 -16.15
C VAL A 132 -9.95 -3.25 -14.94
N PHE A 133 -10.42 -2.00 -14.94
CA PHE A 133 -11.23 -1.44 -13.84
C PHE A 133 -12.67 -1.15 -14.27
N LYS A 134 -13.14 -1.89 -15.31
CA LYS A 134 -14.53 -1.81 -15.72
C LYS A 134 -15.44 -2.16 -14.54
N ASP A 135 -16.49 -1.40 -14.34
CA ASP A 135 -17.49 -1.57 -13.27
C ASP A 135 -16.96 -1.37 -11.83
N ILE A 136 -15.66 -1.11 -11.64
CA ILE A 136 -15.03 -0.83 -10.34
C ILE A 136 -14.69 0.66 -10.23
N ALA A 137 -14.04 1.22 -11.26
CA ALA A 137 -13.70 2.63 -11.28
C ALA A 137 -14.88 3.49 -11.75
N THR A 138 -15.04 4.66 -11.16
CA THR A 138 -16.08 5.63 -11.50
C THR A 138 -15.49 6.95 -11.97
N THR A 139 -16.35 7.83 -12.49
CA THR A 139 -15.96 9.19 -12.87
C THR A 139 -16.37 10.17 -11.78
N GLY A 140 -15.42 10.94 -11.30
CA GLY A 140 -15.62 11.96 -10.28
C GLY A 140 -14.98 13.28 -10.69
N LYS A 141 -15.20 14.31 -9.87
CA LYS A 141 -14.65 15.65 -10.05
C LYS A 141 -13.66 15.96 -8.93
N SER A 142 -12.51 16.52 -9.29
CA SER A 142 -11.54 17.08 -8.34
C SER A 142 -11.33 18.57 -8.67
N THR A 143 -10.53 19.26 -7.87
CA THR A 143 -10.10 20.65 -8.15
C THR A 143 -9.45 20.79 -9.53
N MET A 144 -8.79 19.72 -10.02
CA MET A 144 -8.16 19.68 -11.35
C MET A 144 -9.11 19.21 -12.48
N GLY A 145 -10.43 19.13 -12.24
CA GLY A 145 -11.41 18.72 -13.22
C GLY A 145 -11.87 17.26 -13.10
N TRP A 146 -12.54 16.77 -14.14
CA TRP A 146 -13.09 15.43 -14.20
C TRP A 146 -12.00 14.37 -14.39
N PHE A 147 -12.11 13.27 -13.66
CA PHE A 147 -11.21 12.12 -13.80
C PHE A 147 -11.96 10.80 -13.62
N HIS A 148 -11.42 9.73 -14.17
CA HIS A 148 -11.93 8.37 -14.02
C HIS A 148 -10.96 7.54 -13.19
N GLY A 149 -11.43 6.95 -12.08
CA GLY A 149 -10.59 6.17 -11.19
C GLY A 149 -11.11 6.10 -9.76
N PHE A 150 -10.22 6.39 -8.83
CA PHE A 150 -10.42 6.28 -7.40
C PHE A 150 -9.94 7.55 -6.69
N LYS A 151 -10.31 7.70 -5.42
CA LYS A 151 -9.72 8.68 -4.50
C LYS A 151 -8.98 7.95 -3.39
N LEU A 152 -7.76 8.36 -3.11
CA LEU A 152 -7.02 7.98 -1.91
C LEU A 152 -7.27 9.05 -0.86
N HIS A 153 -7.89 8.67 0.24
CA HIS A 153 -8.06 9.51 1.42
C HIS A 153 -6.97 9.13 2.41
N ILE A 154 -6.28 10.12 2.95
CA ILE A 154 -5.23 9.95 3.95
C ILE A 154 -5.50 10.85 5.15
N ILE A 155 -5.12 10.36 6.31
CA ILE A 155 -5.06 11.13 7.54
C ILE A 155 -3.64 11.07 8.05
N ILE A 156 -3.04 12.22 8.31
CA ILE A 156 -1.68 12.34 8.85
C ILE A 156 -1.70 13.18 10.13
N ASN A 157 -0.73 12.97 11.01
CA ASN A 157 -0.53 13.83 12.17
C ASN A 157 0.33 15.07 11.82
N ASP A 158 0.59 15.91 12.80
CA ASP A 158 1.43 17.11 12.67
C ASP A 158 2.91 16.80 12.38
N LYS A 159 3.36 15.57 12.62
CA LYS A 159 4.70 15.08 12.27
C LYS A 159 4.78 14.52 10.85
N GLY A 160 3.65 14.45 10.13
CA GLY A 160 3.56 13.85 8.80
C GLY A 160 3.48 12.31 8.79
N GLU A 161 3.27 11.69 9.96
CA GLU A 161 3.08 10.24 10.05
C GLU A 161 1.65 9.87 9.61
N LEU A 162 1.54 8.77 8.84
CA LEU A 162 0.25 8.27 8.37
C LEU A 162 -0.53 7.67 9.54
N LEU A 163 -1.75 8.15 9.76
CA LEU A 163 -2.63 7.65 10.80
C LEU A 163 -3.69 6.70 10.26
N SER A 164 -4.21 6.99 9.09
CA SER A 164 -5.17 6.13 8.39
C SER A 164 -5.19 6.42 6.90
N PHE A 165 -5.63 5.45 6.12
CA PHE A 165 -5.89 5.64 4.69
C PHE A 165 -7.00 4.72 4.21
N CYS A 166 -7.73 5.18 3.20
CA CYS A 166 -8.67 4.35 2.45
C CYS A 166 -8.76 4.77 0.99
N VAL A 167 -9.23 3.85 0.15
CA VAL A 167 -9.47 4.10 -1.27
C VAL A 167 -10.97 3.99 -1.54
N THR A 168 -11.54 5.00 -2.18
CA THR A 168 -12.93 5.03 -2.59
C THR A 168 -13.05 5.21 -4.09
N GLN A 169 -14.24 5.00 -4.63
CA GLN A 169 -14.55 5.37 -6.00
C GLN A 169 -14.50 6.89 -6.20
N ALA A 170 -14.18 7.34 -7.41
CA ALA A 170 -13.97 8.76 -7.71
C ALA A 170 -15.20 9.66 -7.45
N ASN A 171 -16.41 9.11 -7.50
CA ASN A 171 -17.67 9.84 -7.28
C ASN A 171 -18.05 9.99 -5.79
N VAL A 172 -17.35 9.34 -4.89
CA VAL A 172 -17.62 9.43 -3.46
C VAL A 172 -17.17 10.80 -2.94
N ASP A 173 -18.00 11.41 -2.07
CA ASP A 173 -17.66 12.70 -1.43
C ASP A 173 -16.43 12.54 -0.51
N ASP A 174 -15.61 13.59 -0.42
CA ASP A 174 -14.37 13.56 0.36
C ASP A 174 -14.63 13.42 1.87
N ARG A 175 -15.84 13.75 2.33
CA ARG A 175 -16.26 13.63 3.73
C ARG A 175 -16.87 12.27 4.06
N GLU A 176 -17.24 11.47 3.07
CA GLU A 176 -17.91 10.18 3.30
C GLU A 176 -17.05 9.20 4.10
N PRO A 177 -15.74 9.05 3.82
CA PRO A 177 -14.89 8.19 4.65
C PRO A 177 -14.80 8.62 6.11
N LEU A 178 -14.97 9.92 6.41
CA LEU A 178 -14.95 10.45 7.76
C LEU A 178 -16.20 10.08 8.58
N LYS A 179 -17.25 9.56 7.96
CA LYS A 179 -18.44 9.04 8.64
C LYS A 179 -18.28 7.57 9.04
N ASN A 180 -17.28 6.89 8.51
CA ASN A 180 -17.05 5.48 8.78
C ASN A 180 -16.14 5.35 10.00
N GLU A 181 -16.71 4.87 11.12
CA GLU A 181 -15.97 4.66 12.36
C GLU A 181 -14.74 3.78 12.17
N SER A 182 -14.77 2.78 11.29
CA SER A 182 -13.62 1.93 11.02
C SER A 182 -12.46 2.65 10.33
N PHE A 183 -12.70 3.79 9.70
CA PHE A 183 -11.65 4.59 9.07
C PHE A 183 -10.82 5.35 10.09
N TYR A 184 -11.40 5.67 11.23
CA TYR A 184 -10.71 6.36 12.33
C TYR A 184 -10.83 5.68 13.70
N SER A 185 -11.45 4.52 13.82
CA SER A 185 -11.56 3.81 15.10
C SER A 185 -10.20 3.34 15.65
N LEU A 186 -9.26 3.00 14.77
CA LEU A 186 -7.85 2.75 15.14
C LEU A 186 -7.16 3.98 15.75
N PHE A 187 -7.76 5.11 15.64
CA PHE A 187 -7.32 6.44 15.93
C PHE A 187 -7.96 7.02 17.20
N LEU A 188 -9.27 6.76 17.42
CA LEU A 188 -10.03 7.27 18.56
C LEU A 188 -9.63 6.64 19.89
N GLY A 189 -8.98 5.46 19.86
CA GLY A 189 -8.53 4.81 21.10
C GLY A 189 -7.49 5.60 21.91
N SER A 190 -6.85 6.63 21.31
CA SER A 190 -5.81 7.42 21.95
C SER A 190 -6.05 8.93 21.93
N CYS A 191 -7.12 9.43 21.32
CA CYS A 191 -7.41 10.86 21.22
C CYS A 191 -8.82 11.21 21.73
N SER A 192 -8.90 11.97 22.80
CA SER A 192 -10.16 12.50 23.34
C SER A 192 -10.76 13.68 22.57
N GLU A 193 -9.96 14.37 21.76
CA GLU A 193 -10.41 15.49 20.90
C GLU A 193 -9.61 15.53 19.60
N ILE A 194 -10.30 15.49 18.46
CA ILE A 194 -9.68 15.59 17.12
C ILE A 194 -10.03 16.95 16.53
N LYS A 195 -9.04 17.81 16.31
CA LYS A 195 -9.16 18.95 15.41
C LYS A 195 -8.86 18.49 13.98
N VAL A 196 -9.89 18.22 13.20
CA VAL A 196 -9.77 17.90 11.78
C VAL A 196 -9.61 19.19 11.00
N ILE A 197 -8.43 19.40 10.44
CA ILE A 197 -8.15 20.50 9.52
C ILE A 197 -8.23 19.93 8.11
N SER A 198 -9.29 20.25 7.39
CA SER A 198 -9.41 19.92 5.96
C SER A 198 -8.57 20.91 5.17
N ALA A 199 -7.56 20.44 4.47
CA ALA A 199 -6.81 21.24 3.51
C ALA A 199 -7.69 21.49 2.27
N LYS A 200 -8.62 22.43 2.37
CA LYS A 200 -9.30 23.04 1.22
C LYS A 200 -8.85 24.49 1.11
N ASN A 201 -8.01 24.73 0.14
CA ASN A 201 -7.96 25.99 -0.58
C ASN A 201 -8.69 25.81 -1.92
#